data_ba501994370097627d88853952016218
#
_entry.id   ba501994370097627d88853952016218
#
_cell.length_a   1.000
_cell.length_b   1.000
_cell.length_c   1.000
_cell.angle_alpha   90.00
_cell.angle_beta   90.00
_cell.angle_gamma   90.00
#
_symmetry.space_group_name_H-M   'P 1'
#
loop_
_entity.id
_entity.type
_entity.pdbx_description
1 polymer ?
#
loop_
_entity_poly.entity_id
_entity_poly.type
_entity_poly.pdbx_seq_one_letter_code
_entity_poly.pdbx_strand_id
1 'polypeptide(L)'
;DIVLYGFGRIGRLLARILVAREATYGGARLRAVVVRSKGEGDLIKRASLLRRDSVHGAFDGTITTDHENNTIWANGTPIKIIYANNPAEIDYTSYGINDAIVVDNTGVWRDRDGLSQHLQSKGVARVLLTAPGKGDLKNIVYGINQGDIEESDQILSCLLYTSDAAD
;
A
#
# COMPACT_ATOMS: atom_id res chain seq x y z
N ASP A 1 -9.12 0.53 7.33
CA ASP A 1 -7.70 0.13 7.39
C ASP A 1 -7.09 0.09 5.98
N ILE A 2 -5.86 0.57 5.83
CA ILE A 2 -5.10 0.53 4.58
C ILE A 2 -3.89 -0.37 4.76
N VAL A 3 -3.64 -1.23 3.78
CA VAL A 3 -2.44 -2.06 3.66
C VAL A 3 -1.76 -1.74 2.34
N LEU A 4 -0.47 -1.45 2.37
CA LEU A 4 0.33 -1.26 1.15
C LEU A 4 1.03 -2.57 0.80
N TYR A 5 0.71 -3.13 -0.35
CA TYR A 5 1.39 -4.31 -0.89
C TYR A 5 2.48 -3.86 -1.87
N GLY A 6 3.74 -4.00 -1.42
CA GLY A 6 4.90 -3.42 -2.09
C GLY A 6 5.33 -2.08 -1.49
N PHE A 7 6.63 -1.94 -1.23
CA PHE A 7 7.22 -0.77 -0.59
C PHE A 7 8.35 -0.16 -1.42
N GLY A 8 8.07 -0.04 -2.70
CA GLY A 8 8.87 0.71 -3.66
C GLY A 8 8.69 2.23 -3.50
N ARG A 9 9.05 3.00 -4.51
CA ARG A 9 8.92 4.47 -4.46
C ARG A 9 7.48 4.91 -4.21
N ILE A 10 6.52 4.40 -4.99
CA ILE A 10 5.09 4.74 -4.85
C ILE A 10 4.57 4.35 -3.46
N GLY A 11 4.83 3.12 -3.00
CA GLY A 11 4.39 2.67 -1.68
C GLY A 11 4.93 3.53 -0.54
N ARG A 12 6.21 3.97 -0.62
CA ARG A 12 6.80 4.86 0.40
C ARG A 12 6.18 6.25 0.38
N LEU A 13 5.89 6.81 -0.79
CA LEU A 13 5.22 8.11 -0.89
C LEU A 13 3.79 8.05 -0.35
N LEU A 14 3.04 7.00 -0.69
CA LEU A 14 1.71 6.77 -0.13
C LEU A 14 1.75 6.62 1.38
N ALA A 15 2.74 5.89 1.92
CA ALA A 15 2.91 5.76 3.37
C ALA A 15 3.11 7.13 4.04
N ARG A 16 3.95 8.00 3.48
CA ARG A 16 4.16 9.37 3.98
C ARG A 16 2.86 10.19 3.98
N ILE A 17 2.11 10.13 2.87
CA ILE A 17 0.84 10.85 2.72
C ILE A 17 -0.19 10.34 3.73
N LEU A 18 -0.32 9.02 3.87
CA LEU A 18 -1.28 8.41 4.79
C LEU A 18 -0.98 8.77 6.24
N VAL A 19 0.29 8.68 6.67
CA VAL A 19 0.69 9.07 8.04
C VAL A 19 0.41 10.55 8.30
N ALA A 20 0.76 11.43 7.37
CA ALA A 20 0.51 12.86 7.51
C ALA A 20 -1.00 13.19 7.56
N ARG A 21 -1.81 12.52 6.73
CA ARG A 21 -3.25 12.74 6.69
C ARG A 21 -3.98 12.18 7.90
N GLU A 22 -3.60 11.01 8.39
CA GLU A 22 -4.18 10.44 9.60
C GLU A 22 -4.05 11.38 10.78
N ALA A 23 -2.86 11.97 10.95
CA ALA A 23 -2.58 12.94 12.02
C ALA A 23 -3.41 14.22 11.92
N THR A 24 -3.78 14.65 10.71
CA THR A 24 -4.43 15.93 10.47
C THR A 24 -5.95 15.81 10.35
N TYR A 25 -6.44 14.81 9.64
CA TYR A 25 -7.86 14.71 9.25
C TYR A 25 -8.54 13.43 9.76
N GLY A 26 -7.79 12.45 10.24
CA GLY A 26 -8.31 11.11 10.53
C GLY A 26 -8.72 10.36 9.26
N GLY A 27 -9.44 9.26 9.43
CA GLY A 27 -10.03 8.48 8.33
C GLY A 27 -9.15 7.29 7.91
N ALA A 28 -8.51 7.37 6.75
CA ALA A 28 -7.71 6.27 6.22
C ALA A 28 -6.45 6.03 7.07
N ARG A 29 -6.34 4.84 7.67
CA ARG A 29 -5.26 4.48 8.58
C ARG A 29 -4.33 3.46 7.96
N LEU A 30 -3.06 3.79 7.82
CA LEU A 30 -2.03 2.85 7.40
C LEU A 30 -1.71 1.88 8.53
N ARG A 31 -2.01 0.59 8.31
CA ARG A 31 -1.82 -0.48 9.31
C ARG A 31 -0.59 -1.34 9.03
N ALA A 32 -0.37 -1.68 7.78
CA ALA A 32 0.71 -2.59 7.42
C ALA A 32 1.26 -2.31 6.03
N VAL A 33 2.48 -2.79 5.85
CA VAL A 33 3.16 -2.85 4.55
C VAL A 33 3.61 -4.29 4.32
N VAL A 34 3.23 -4.88 3.20
CA VAL A 34 3.64 -6.22 2.81
C VAL A 34 4.81 -6.17 1.84
N VAL A 35 5.83 -6.93 2.11
CA VAL A 35 7.05 -6.98 1.32
C VAL A 35 7.63 -8.39 1.27
N ARG A 36 8.48 -8.65 0.29
CA ARG A 36 9.34 -9.84 0.29
C ARG A 36 10.53 -9.60 1.22
N SER A 37 10.88 -10.58 2.03
CA SER A 37 12.10 -10.52 2.85
C SER A 37 13.34 -10.50 1.96
N LYS A 38 14.32 -9.69 2.34
CA LYS A 38 15.63 -9.61 1.67
C LYS A 38 16.80 -9.95 2.63
N GLY A 39 16.51 -10.69 3.71
CA GLY A 39 17.52 -11.11 4.68
C GLY A 39 17.69 -10.15 5.86
N GLU A 40 18.79 -10.31 6.60
CA GLU A 40 19.09 -9.48 7.75
C GLU A 40 19.20 -7.99 7.41
N GLY A 41 18.71 -7.15 8.31
CA GLY A 41 18.73 -5.69 8.14
C GLY A 41 17.68 -5.13 7.18
N ASP A 42 16.77 -5.96 6.63
CA ASP A 42 15.75 -5.49 5.70
C ASP A 42 14.84 -4.42 6.32
N LEU A 43 14.45 -4.58 7.57
CA LEU A 43 13.61 -3.60 8.30
C LEU A 43 14.32 -2.23 8.40
N ILE A 44 15.59 -2.22 8.80
CA ILE A 44 16.41 -0.99 8.90
C ILE A 44 16.52 -0.31 7.53
N LYS A 45 16.79 -1.10 6.50
CA LYS A 45 16.87 -0.58 5.12
C LYS A 45 15.57 0.07 4.67
N ARG A 46 14.43 -0.56 4.95
CA ARG A 46 13.11 0.00 4.60
C ARG A 46 12.81 1.27 5.36
N ALA A 47 13.10 1.30 6.65
CA ALA A 47 12.97 2.52 7.46
C ALA A 47 13.88 3.65 6.95
N SER A 48 15.11 3.34 6.57
CA SER A 48 16.05 4.30 5.99
C SER A 48 15.54 4.87 4.65
N LEU A 49 14.98 4.01 3.79
CA LEU A 49 14.40 4.44 2.51
C LEU A 49 13.11 5.26 2.69
N LEU A 50 12.32 4.98 3.74
CA LEU A 50 11.17 5.80 4.09
C LEU A 50 11.60 7.16 4.64
N ARG A 51 12.69 7.18 5.44
CA ARG A 51 13.23 8.40 6.05
C ARG A 51 13.80 9.35 4.99
N ARG A 52 14.41 8.82 3.96
CA ARG A 52 15.04 9.65 2.91
C ARG A 52 14.79 9.07 1.52
N ASP A 53 14.05 9.82 0.71
CA ASP A 53 13.84 9.53 -0.70
C ASP A 53 14.75 10.40 -1.56
N SER A 54 15.32 9.85 -2.64
CA SER A 54 16.25 10.56 -3.51
C SER A 54 15.61 11.70 -4.29
N VAL A 55 14.30 11.64 -4.52
CA VAL A 55 13.54 12.65 -5.28
C VAL A 55 12.76 13.57 -4.36
N HIS A 56 12.09 12.99 -3.35
CA HIS A 56 11.15 13.69 -2.47
C HIS A 56 11.76 14.12 -1.13
N GLY A 57 13.07 13.88 -0.94
CA GLY A 57 13.80 14.35 0.22
C GLY A 57 13.51 13.61 1.52
N ALA A 58 13.75 14.30 2.63
CA ALA A 58 13.58 13.76 3.96
C ALA A 58 12.09 13.60 4.32
N PHE A 59 11.80 12.59 5.15
CA PHE A 59 10.52 12.47 5.82
C PHE A 59 10.37 13.58 6.86
N ASP A 60 9.20 14.21 6.91
CA ASP A 60 8.90 15.22 7.91
C ASP A 60 8.50 14.57 9.23
N GLY A 61 9.48 14.44 10.11
CA GLY A 61 9.30 13.85 11.43
C GLY A 61 10.25 12.70 11.75
N THR A 62 9.80 11.79 12.62
CA THR A 62 10.61 10.70 13.17
C THR A 62 10.22 9.35 12.59
N ILE A 63 11.24 8.54 12.27
CA ILE A 63 11.10 7.13 11.87
C ILE A 63 11.96 6.30 12.81
N THR A 64 11.36 5.34 13.51
CA THR A 64 12.05 4.36 14.35
C THR A 64 11.64 2.95 13.98
N THR A 65 12.40 1.95 14.42
CA THR A 65 12.12 0.53 14.14
C THR A 65 12.01 -0.28 15.42
N ASP A 66 11.06 -1.19 15.42
CA ASP A 66 10.91 -2.23 16.42
C ASP A 66 11.15 -3.58 15.74
N HIS A 67 12.30 -4.18 16.02
CA HIS A 67 12.72 -5.44 15.41
C HIS A 67 11.97 -6.64 15.94
N GLU A 68 11.59 -6.62 17.22
CA GLU A 68 10.89 -7.75 17.85
C GLU A 68 9.49 -7.92 17.23
N ASN A 69 8.84 -6.80 16.92
CA ASN A 69 7.50 -6.77 16.36
C ASN A 69 7.47 -6.51 14.85
N ASN A 70 8.61 -6.44 14.15
CA ASN A 70 8.68 -6.08 12.73
C ASN A 70 7.83 -4.84 12.41
N THR A 71 8.03 -3.76 13.15
CA THR A 71 7.23 -2.55 13.03
C THR A 71 8.11 -1.33 12.74
N ILE A 72 7.67 -0.49 11.84
CA ILE A 72 8.23 0.86 11.63
C ILE A 72 7.28 1.85 12.28
N TRP A 73 7.80 2.70 13.14
CA TRP A 73 7.06 3.79 13.74
C TRP A 73 7.34 5.08 12.97
N ALA A 74 6.30 5.67 12.40
CA ALA A 74 6.37 6.93 11.66
C ALA A 74 5.52 7.97 12.35
N ASN A 75 6.12 8.98 12.94
CA ASN A 75 5.43 10.02 13.75
C ASN A 75 4.49 9.43 14.80
N GLY A 76 4.89 8.34 15.46
CA GLY A 76 4.07 7.65 16.46
C GLY A 76 3.02 6.69 15.89
N THR A 77 2.86 6.58 14.57
CA THR A 77 1.98 5.62 13.94
C THR A 77 2.73 4.30 13.71
N PRO A 78 2.27 3.18 14.28
CA PRO A 78 2.87 1.87 14.06
C PRO A 78 2.45 1.29 12.70
N ILE A 79 3.43 0.97 11.88
CA ILE A 79 3.24 0.33 10.58
C ILE A 79 3.85 -1.06 10.65
N LYS A 80 3.01 -2.09 10.63
CA LYS A 80 3.46 -3.48 10.65
C LYS A 80 4.12 -3.85 9.33
N ILE A 81 5.31 -4.43 9.37
CA ILE A 81 5.95 -5.01 8.19
C ILE A 81 5.66 -6.49 8.15
N ILE A 82 4.94 -6.92 7.12
CA ILE A 82 4.55 -8.31 6.90
C ILE A 82 5.39 -8.85 5.76
N TYR A 83 6.04 -9.99 6.00
CA TYR A 83 6.83 -10.66 4.99
C TYR A 83 6.00 -11.77 4.34
N ALA A 84 5.73 -11.65 3.06
CA ALA A 84 4.99 -12.64 2.29
C ALA A 84 5.46 -12.66 0.83
N ASN A 85 5.37 -13.83 0.20
CA ASN A 85 5.70 -14.02 -1.21
C ASN A 85 4.44 -14.08 -2.10
N ASN A 86 3.31 -14.45 -1.52
CA ASN A 86 2.04 -14.61 -2.22
C ASN A 86 0.94 -13.79 -1.52
N PRO A 87 0.15 -13.01 -2.26
CA PRO A 87 -0.95 -12.24 -1.69
C PRO A 87 -1.98 -13.07 -0.93
N ALA A 88 -2.29 -14.29 -1.39
CA ALA A 88 -3.32 -15.14 -0.79
C ALA A 88 -2.92 -15.80 0.54
N GLU A 89 -1.66 -15.71 0.95
CA GLU A 89 -1.14 -16.40 2.15
C GLU A 89 -1.32 -15.61 3.45
N ILE A 90 -1.78 -14.38 3.38
CA ILE A 90 -1.77 -13.48 4.52
C ILE A 90 -3.11 -13.52 5.26
N ASP A 91 -3.07 -13.74 6.56
CA ASP A 91 -4.20 -13.51 7.45
C ASP A 91 -4.04 -12.14 8.13
N TYR A 92 -4.64 -11.11 7.55
CA TYR A 92 -4.57 -9.76 8.12
C TYR A 92 -5.30 -9.63 9.45
N THR A 93 -6.30 -10.49 9.69
CA THR A 93 -7.05 -10.47 10.95
C THR A 93 -6.20 -10.84 12.15
N SER A 94 -5.14 -11.64 11.95
CA SER A 94 -4.17 -11.97 13.00
C SER A 94 -3.38 -10.75 13.50
N TYR A 95 -3.36 -9.67 12.70
CA TYR A 95 -2.77 -8.37 13.06
C TYR A 95 -3.83 -7.35 13.51
N GLY A 96 -5.08 -7.78 13.70
CA GLY A 96 -6.19 -6.89 14.03
C GLY A 96 -6.60 -5.95 12.89
N ILE A 97 -6.33 -6.36 11.64
CA ILE A 97 -6.67 -5.60 10.42
C ILE A 97 -7.91 -6.24 9.81
N ASN A 98 -8.98 -5.47 9.69
CA ASN A 98 -10.26 -5.93 9.15
C ASN A 98 -10.77 -4.93 8.13
N ASP A 99 -11.55 -5.41 7.17
CA ASP A 99 -12.16 -4.62 6.10
C ASP A 99 -11.14 -3.69 5.40
N ALA A 100 -9.94 -4.23 5.19
CA ALA A 100 -8.84 -3.46 4.66
C ALA A 100 -8.97 -3.21 3.15
N ILE A 101 -8.52 -2.03 2.74
CA ILE A 101 -8.20 -1.75 1.34
C ILE A 101 -6.72 -2.08 1.16
N VAL A 102 -6.43 -3.10 0.35
CA VAL A 102 -5.07 -3.43 -0.06
C VAL A 102 -4.70 -2.62 -1.30
N VAL A 103 -3.67 -1.81 -1.17
CA VAL A 103 -3.15 -1.00 -2.27
C VAL A 103 -1.92 -1.70 -2.86
N ASP A 104 -2.06 -2.28 -4.05
CA ASP A 104 -0.97 -2.96 -4.74
C ASP A 104 -0.10 -1.97 -5.51
N ASN A 105 1.13 -1.81 -5.04
CA ASN A 105 2.15 -0.93 -5.63
C ASN A 105 3.25 -1.72 -6.35
N THR A 106 3.07 -3.03 -6.55
CA THR A 106 4.12 -3.87 -7.13
C THR A 106 4.17 -3.80 -8.64
N GLY A 107 3.02 -3.57 -9.28
CA GLY A 107 2.86 -3.66 -10.72
C GLY A 107 3.03 -5.07 -11.29
N VAL A 108 3.09 -6.10 -10.43
CA VAL A 108 3.23 -7.51 -10.84
C VAL A 108 1.92 -8.02 -11.39
N TRP A 109 0.83 -7.79 -10.67
CA TRP A 109 -0.51 -8.16 -11.07
C TRP A 109 -1.26 -6.92 -11.55
N ARG A 110 -1.77 -6.99 -12.79
CA ARG A 110 -2.43 -5.84 -13.43
C ARG A 110 -3.82 -6.16 -13.98
N ASP A 111 -4.25 -7.40 -13.86
CA ASP A 111 -5.55 -7.89 -14.29
C ASP A 111 -6.40 -8.32 -13.10
N ARG A 112 -7.66 -8.56 -13.36
CA ARG A 112 -8.63 -8.97 -12.32
C ARG A 112 -8.22 -10.28 -11.64
N ASP A 113 -7.77 -11.26 -12.42
CA ASP A 113 -7.41 -12.59 -11.89
C ASP A 113 -6.22 -12.50 -10.94
N GLY A 114 -5.17 -11.80 -11.33
CA GLY A 114 -3.99 -11.59 -10.50
C GLY A 114 -4.30 -10.83 -9.21
N LEU A 115 -5.08 -9.76 -9.30
CA LEU A 115 -5.44 -8.92 -8.15
C LEU A 115 -6.46 -9.59 -7.23
N SER A 116 -7.30 -10.49 -7.75
CA SER A 116 -8.28 -11.22 -6.93
C SER A 116 -7.64 -12.13 -5.88
N GLN A 117 -6.35 -12.48 -6.04
CA GLN A 117 -5.60 -13.22 -5.03
C GLN A 117 -5.55 -12.49 -3.68
N HIS A 118 -5.54 -11.15 -3.68
CA HIS A 118 -5.61 -10.38 -2.45
C HIS A 118 -6.93 -10.56 -1.70
N LEU A 119 -8.04 -10.74 -2.42
CA LEU A 119 -9.36 -10.96 -1.82
C LEU A 119 -9.51 -12.32 -1.14
N GLN A 120 -8.59 -13.28 -1.42
CA GLN A 120 -8.55 -14.58 -0.74
C GLN A 120 -7.97 -14.46 0.67
N SER A 121 -7.25 -13.39 0.96
CA SER A 121 -6.68 -13.12 2.28
C SER A 121 -7.75 -12.62 3.24
N LYS A 122 -7.77 -13.20 4.45
CA LYS A 122 -8.72 -12.77 5.49
C LYS A 122 -8.45 -11.32 5.89
N GLY A 123 -9.53 -10.55 6.01
CA GLY A 123 -9.47 -9.15 6.42
C GLY A 123 -9.38 -8.16 5.28
N VAL A 124 -9.38 -8.61 4.01
CA VAL A 124 -9.39 -7.75 2.83
C VAL A 124 -10.81 -7.54 2.33
N ALA A 125 -11.21 -6.28 2.18
CA ALA A 125 -12.49 -5.90 1.59
C ALA A 125 -12.35 -5.47 0.12
N ARG A 126 -11.32 -4.71 -0.20
CA ARG A 126 -11.10 -4.14 -1.54
C ARG A 126 -9.62 -4.10 -1.91
N VAL A 127 -9.38 -4.05 -3.21
CA VAL A 127 -8.03 -3.96 -3.79
C VAL A 127 -7.96 -2.75 -4.71
N LEU A 128 -6.93 -1.94 -4.54
CA LEU A 128 -6.62 -0.80 -5.39
C LEU A 128 -5.25 -1.00 -6.03
N LEU A 129 -5.20 -1.04 -7.35
CA LEU A 129 -3.96 -1.09 -8.11
C LEU A 129 -3.45 0.32 -8.39
N THR A 130 -2.18 0.60 -8.11
CA THR A 130 -1.55 1.91 -8.42
C THR A 130 -0.81 1.93 -9.77
N ALA A 131 -1.20 1.06 -10.69
CA ALA A 131 -0.70 1.00 -12.05
C ALA A 131 -1.88 0.88 -13.01
N PRO A 132 -1.69 1.11 -14.33
CA PRO A 132 -2.76 0.90 -15.31
C PRO A 132 -3.24 -0.55 -15.28
N GLY A 133 -4.53 -0.74 -15.03
CA GLY A 133 -5.20 -2.03 -15.06
C GLY A 133 -5.34 -2.55 -16.49
N LYS A 134 -5.29 -3.87 -16.65
CA LYS A 134 -5.51 -4.55 -17.91
C LYS A 134 -6.88 -5.24 -17.96
N GLY A 135 -7.36 -5.47 -19.16
CA GLY A 135 -8.62 -6.16 -19.39
C GLY A 135 -9.83 -5.31 -18.99
N ASP A 136 -10.73 -5.90 -18.21
CA ASP A 136 -12.00 -5.33 -17.77
C ASP A 136 -11.93 -4.53 -16.46
N LEU A 137 -10.73 -4.27 -15.94
CA LEU A 137 -10.59 -3.47 -14.73
C LEU A 137 -11.03 -2.03 -14.96
N LYS A 138 -11.87 -1.51 -14.05
CA LYS A 138 -12.21 -0.09 -14.02
C LYS A 138 -10.97 0.71 -13.67
N ASN A 139 -10.56 1.57 -14.59
CA ASN A 139 -9.48 2.53 -14.39
C ASN A 139 -10.10 3.86 -13.97
N ILE A 140 -9.86 4.27 -12.74
CA ILE A 140 -10.47 5.46 -12.14
C ILE A 140 -9.44 6.59 -12.09
N VAL A 141 -9.83 7.73 -12.65
CA VAL A 141 -9.07 8.99 -12.56
C VAL A 141 -9.89 9.96 -11.73
N TYR A 142 -9.37 10.34 -10.56
CA TYR A 142 -10.05 11.29 -9.69
C TYR A 142 -10.22 12.64 -10.37
N GLY A 143 -11.42 13.19 -10.30
CA GLY A 143 -11.78 14.42 -10.99
C GLY A 143 -12.37 14.21 -12.39
N ILE A 144 -12.30 12.99 -12.95
CA ILE A 144 -12.81 12.67 -14.28
C ILE A 144 -13.96 11.64 -14.20
N ASN A 145 -13.70 10.45 -13.68
CA ASN A 145 -14.68 9.36 -13.71
C ASN A 145 -14.84 8.64 -12.35
N GLN A 146 -14.53 9.27 -11.24
CA GLN A 146 -14.76 8.68 -9.91
C GLN A 146 -16.22 8.35 -9.63
N GLY A 147 -17.15 8.96 -10.37
CA GLY A 147 -18.58 8.64 -10.30
C GLY A 147 -18.96 7.25 -10.83
N ASP A 148 -18.04 6.61 -11.59
CA ASP A 148 -18.24 5.26 -12.13
C ASP A 148 -17.97 4.17 -11.08
N ILE A 149 -17.50 4.55 -9.88
CA ILE A 149 -17.27 3.59 -8.78
C ILE A 149 -18.61 3.17 -8.21
N GLU A 150 -18.83 1.87 -8.17
CA GLU A 150 -19.99 1.24 -7.57
C GLU A 150 -19.63 0.59 -6.22
N GLU A 151 -20.60 0.48 -5.34
CA GLU A 151 -20.40 -0.16 -4.03
C GLU A 151 -19.95 -1.62 -4.14
N SER A 152 -20.37 -2.29 -5.22
CA SER A 152 -19.99 -3.67 -5.56
C SER A 152 -18.56 -3.82 -6.07
N ASP A 153 -17.87 -2.74 -6.43
CA ASP A 153 -16.51 -2.80 -6.95
C ASP A 153 -15.52 -3.19 -5.85
N GLN A 154 -14.95 -4.37 -5.98
CA GLN A 154 -13.92 -4.86 -5.06
C GLN A 154 -12.50 -4.64 -5.55
N ILE A 155 -12.31 -4.50 -6.87
CA ILE A 155 -11.00 -4.32 -7.49
C ILE A 155 -11.08 -3.13 -8.44
N LEU A 156 -10.25 -2.12 -8.17
CA LEU A 156 -10.13 -0.91 -8.96
C LEU A 156 -8.66 -0.64 -9.31
N SER A 157 -8.45 0.08 -10.40
CA SER A 157 -7.15 0.64 -10.74
C SER A 157 -7.23 2.16 -10.69
N CYS A 158 -6.26 2.81 -10.07
CA CYS A 158 -6.05 4.24 -10.25
C CYS A 158 -5.04 4.47 -11.37
N LEU A 159 -5.52 4.98 -12.49
CA LEU A 159 -4.69 5.26 -13.65
C LEU A 159 -3.86 6.52 -13.41
N LEU A 160 -2.54 6.37 -13.42
CA LEU A 160 -1.62 7.50 -13.50
C LEU A 160 -1.33 7.79 -14.99
N TYR A 161 -2.28 8.43 -15.65
CA TYR A 161 -2.14 8.78 -17.07
C TYR A 161 -0.95 9.70 -17.34
N THR A 162 -0.52 10.43 -16.33
CA THR A 162 0.57 11.41 -16.48
C THR A 162 1.96 10.80 -16.44
N SER A 163 2.13 9.56 -15.97
CA SER A 163 3.45 8.91 -15.99
C SER A 163 3.79 8.29 -17.34
N ASP A 164 2.78 7.90 -18.11
CA ASP A 164 2.98 7.29 -19.44
C ASP A 164 2.97 8.34 -20.58
N ALA A 165 2.56 9.55 -20.30
CA ALA A 165 2.58 10.67 -21.26
C ALA A 165 3.91 11.45 -21.28
N ALA A 166 4.86 11.07 -20.42
CA ALA A 166 6.16 11.71 -20.27
C ALA A 166 7.33 10.94 -20.92
N ASP A 167 7.07 9.82 -21.63
CA ASP A 167 8.04 9.06 -22.42
C ASP A 167 8.00 9.49 -23.91
#